data_7a04d1cf308896ac44a618f373d6caee
#
_entry.id   7a04d1cf308896ac44a618f373d6caee
#
_cell.length_a   1.000
_cell.length_b   1.000
_cell.length_c   1.000
_cell.angle_alpha   90.00
_cell.angle_beta   90.00
_cell.angle_gamma   90.00
#
_symmetry.space_group_name_H-M   'P 1'
#
loop_
_entity.id
_entity.type
_entity.pdbx_description
1 polymer ?
#
loop_
_entity_poly.entity_id
_entity_poly.type
_entity_poly.pdbx_seq_one_letter_code
_entity_poly.pdbx_strand_id
1 'polypeptide(L)'
;EYAGWLHVHFIHTPASVAAYTHLITGTPWTISAHAKDIWTSSDRDLAAKLQSARWAVTCTAGGFRHLQTLSGVRQNVHLSYHGLDLTRFPHFDTPRPARDGSDAEDPVRILSVGRAVKKKGIDILLRALASLPRNIHWRFTHIGGGDELAALKKLADELGVSDRVVWTGAMDQKQVLENYRQADLFALACRITSDGDRDGLPNVLVEAASQAMTCISTNISGIPEFFVSGENGLLTEPENPAAFADALRLA
;
A
#
# COMPACT_ATOMS: atom_id res chain seq x y z
N GLU A 1 -9.57 6.48 -37.96
CA GLU A 1 -9.89 5.11 -37.52
C GLU A 1 -10.66 5.20 -36.19
N TYR A 2 -11.78 4.50 -36.10
CA TYR A 2 -12.54 4.44 -34.83
C TYR A 2 -11.94 3.35 -33.97
N ALA A 3 -11.77 3.65 -32.65
CA ALA A 3 -11.38 2.64 -31.69
C ALA A 3 -12.48 1.56 -31.60
N GLY A 4 -12.11 0.29 -31.83
CA GLY A 4 -13.06 -0.83 -31.74
C GLY A 4 -13.45 -1.20 -30.31
N TRP A 5 -12.71 -0.67 -29.30
CA TRP A 5 -12.88 -0.99 -27.88
C TRP A 5 -12.29 0.10 -27.00
N LEU A 6 -12.93 0.37 -25.84
CA LEU A 6 -12.41 1.25 -24.80
C LEU A 6 -12.07 0.43 -23.55
N HIS A 7 -10.90 0.65 -22.99
CA HIS A 7 -10.55 0.15 -21.66
C HIS A 7 -10.16 1.31 -20.76
N VAL A 8 -10.73 1.36 -19.56
CA VAL A 8 -10.44 2.44 -18.62
C VAL A 8 -9.89 1.91 -17.31
N HIS A 9 -8.91 2.62 -16.79
CA HIS A 9 -8.45 2.45 -15.42
C HIS A 9 -9.21 3.42 -14.53
N PHE A 10 -9.65 2.92 -13.36
CA PHE A 10 -10.45 3.59 -12.35
C PHE A 10 -11.95 3.71 -12.70
N ILE A 11 -12.78 3.07 -11.86
CA ILE A 11 -14.24 3.02 -12.02
C ILE A 11 -14.97 4.34 -11.71
N HIS A 12 -14.28 5.37 -11.17
CA HIS A 12 -14.87 6.68 -10.91
C HIS A 12 -14.98 7.55 -12.20
N THR A 13 -14.36 8.74 -12.26
CA THR A 13 -14.49 9.70 -13.37
C THR A 13 -14.09 9.15 -14.75
N PRO A 14 -12.96 8.41 -14.92
CA PRO A 14 -12.63 7.84 -16.23
C PRO A 14 -13.70 6.91 -16.76
N ALA A 15 -14.29 6.08 -15.89
CA ALA A 15 -15.37 5.19 -16.28
C ALA A 15 -16.66 5.95 -16.63
N SER A 16 -16.93 7.12 -16.04
CA SER A 16 -18.05 7.96 -16.46
C SER A 16 -17.87 8.46 -17.90
N VAL A 17 -16.66 8.91 -18.25
CA VAL A 17 -16.33 9.33 -19.63
C VAL A 17 -16.53 8.18 -20.61
N ALA A 18 -16.03 6.98 -20.30
CA ALA A 18 -16.19 5.81 -21.16
C ALA A 18 -17.65 5.38 -21.31
N ALA A 19 -18.44 5.41 -20.22
CA ALA A 19 -19.87 5.09 -20.25
C ALA A 19 -20.66 6.07 -21.16
N TYR A 20 -20.38 7.37 -21.08
CA TYR A 20 -21.00 8.35 -21.97
C TYR A 20 -20.53 8.19 -23.41
N THR A 21 -19.25 7.90 -23.64
CA THR A 21 -18.75 7.60 -24.99
C THR A 21 -19.46 6.38 -25.57
N HIS A 22 -19.62 5.31 -24.78
CA HIS A 22 -20.39 4.13 -25.18
C HIS A 22 -21.85 4.47 -25.55
N LEU A 23 -22.54 5.27 -24.74
CA LEU A 23 -23.92 5.70 -25.01
C LEU A 23 -24.05 6.46 -26.33
N ILE A 24 -23.05 7.28 -26.69
CA ILE A 24 -23.08 8.11 -27.91
C ILE A 24 -22.66 7.31 -29.16
N THR A 25 -21.63 6.46 -29.03
CA THR A 25 -20.97 5.84 -30.18
C THR A 25 -21.26 4.35 -30.34
N GLY A 26 -21.84 3.69 -29.33
CA GLY A 26 -21.99 2.24 -29.27
C GLY A 26 -20.69 1.47 -29.03
N THR A 27 -19.54 2.14 -28.88
CA THR A 27 -18.24 1.49 -28.69
C THR A 27 -18.23 0.66 -27.39
N PRO A 28 -17.96 -0.65 -27.44
CA PRO A 28 -17.89 -1.46 -26.24
C PRO A 28 -16.73 -1.05 -25.33
N TRP A 29 -16.91 -1.23 -24.03
CA TRP A 29 -15.92 -0.80 -23.05
C TRP A 29 -15.79 -1.73 -21.84
N THR A 30 -14.67 -1.63 -21.14
CA THR A 30 -14.29 -2.44 -19.97
C THR A 30 -13.57 -1.60 -18.94
N ILE A 31 -13.45 -2.12 -17.69
CA ILE A 31 -12.97 -1.38 -16.53
C ILE A 31 -11.88 -2.17 -15.80
N SER A 32 -10.80 -1.50 -15.41
CA SER A 32 -9.93 -1.90 -14.29
C SER A 32 -10.22 -1.00 -13.10
N ALA A 33 -10.80 -1.57 -12.04
CA ALA A 33 -11.08 -0.89 -10.79
C ALA A 33 -10.03 -1.29 -9.73
N HIS A 34 -9.61 -0.33 -8.88
CA HIS A 34 -8.46 -0.57 -8.01
C HIS A 34 -8.81 -0.53 -6.51
N ALA A 35 -8.76 0.65 -5.88
CA ALA A 35 -9.04 0.80 -4.46
C ALA A 35 -9.83 2.10 -4.19
N LYS A 36 -9.18 3.27 -4.21
CA LYS A 36 -9.83 4.54 -3.93
C LYS A 36 -11.10 4.73 -4.78
N ASP A 37 -11.02 4.45 -6.06
CA ASP A 37 -12.10 4.57 -7.03
C ASP A 37 -13.30 3.65 -6.76
N ILE A 38 -13.09 2.54 -6.04
CA ILE A 38 -14.15 1.65 -5.56
C ILE A 38 -14.74 2.22 -4.26
N TRP A 39 -13.89 2.47 -3.26
CA TRP A 39 -14.32 2.67 -1.89
C TRP A 39 -14.77 4.11 -1.57
N THR A 40 -14.50 5.07 -2.48
CA THR A 40 -14.95 6.47 -2.34
C THR A 40 -16.03 6.86 -3.35
N SER A 41 -16.54 5.90 -4.13
CA SER A 41 -17.66 6.08 -5.05
C SER A 41 -18.95 5.52 -4.46
N SER A 42 -20.11 6.05 -4.88
CA SER A 42 -21.38 5.51 -4.41
C SER A 42 -21.70 4.18 -5.10
N ASP A 43 -22.29 3.24 -4.36
CA ASP A 43 -22.71 1.92 -4.89
C ASP A 43 -23.64 2.05 -6.09
N ARG A 44 -24.51 3.06 -6.13
CA ARG A 44 -25.40 3.34 -7.26
C ARG A 44 -24.61 3.66 -8.54
N ASP A 45 -23.57 4.49 -8.44
CA ASP A 45 -22.72 4.87 -9.57
C ASP A 45 -21.90 3.68 -10.06
N LEU A 46 -21.30 2.92 -9.12
CA LEU A 46 -20.58 1.70 -9.43
C LEU A 46 -21.47 0.67 -10.15
N ALA A 47 -22.68 0.39 -9.61
CA ALA A 47 -23.62 -0.52 -10.21
C ALA A 47 -24.01 -0.11 -11.64
N ALA A 48 -24.30 1.16 -11.88
CA ALA A 48 -24.67 1.65 -13.21
C ALA A 48 -23.54 1.44 -14.23
N LYS A 49 -22.29 1.67 -13.85
CA LYS A 49 -21.12 1.45 -14.70
C LYS A 49 -20.88 -0.03 -14.98
N LEU A 50 -21.01 -0.90 -13.97
CA LEU A 50 -20.92 -2.35 -14.12
C LEU A 50 -22.02 -2.91 -15.04
N GLN A 51 -23.23 -2.34 -15.01
CA GLN A 51 -24.31 -2.73 -15.92
C GLN A 51 -24.03 -2.33 -17.37
N SER A 52 -23.31 -1.24 -17.60
CA SER A 52 -22.98 -0.71 -18.93
C SER A 52 -21.71 -1.36 -19.52
N ALA A 53 -20.70 -1.63 -18.70
CA ALA A 53 -19.44 -2.24 -19.15
C ALA A 53 -19.62 -3.71 -19.58
N ARG A 54 -18.79 -4.18 -20.52
CA ARG A 54 -18.76 -5.59 -20.92
C ARG A 54 -18.29 -6.48 -19.78
N TRP A 55 -17.21 -6.07 -19.13
CA TRP A 55 -16.68 -6.68 -17.91
C TRP A 55 -15.83 -5.66 -17.13
N ALA A 56 -15.59 -5.98 -15.89
CA ALA A 56 -14.68 -5.25 -15.03
C ALA A 56 -13.67 -6.20 -14.37
N VAL A 57 -12.49 -5.71 -14.06
CA VAL A 57 -11.48 -6.43 -13.29
C VAL A 57 -11.06 -5.59 -12.09
N THR A 58 -10.74 -6.24 -10.99
CA THR A 58 -10.15 -5.61 -9.80
C THR A 58 -9.03 -6.47 -9.22
N CYS A 59 -8.18 -5.86 -8.40
CA CYS A 59 -6.92 -6.45 -7.96
C CYS A 59 -6.91 -6.94 -6.51
N THR A 60 -8.06 -6.99 -5.84
CA THR A 60 -8.19 -7.54 -4.48
C THR A 60 -9.48 -8.33 -4.33
N ALA A 61 -9.45 -9.40 -3.54
CA ALA A 61 -10.65 -10.21 -3.28
C ALA A 61 -11.75 -9.40 -2.56
N GLY A 62 -11.37 -8.45 -1.69
CA GLY A 62 -12.32 -7.53 -1.07
C GLY A 62 -13.04 -6.67 -2.09
N GLY A 63 -12.31 -6.01 -3.01
CA GLY A 63 -12.87 -5.23 -4.11
C GLY A 63 -13.72 -6.08 -5.06
N PHE A 64 -13.25 -7.29 -5.37
CA PHE A 64 -13.99 -8.25 -6.19
C PHE A 64 -15.37 -8.59 -5.58
N ARG A 65 -15.42 -9.00 -4.31
CA ARG A 65 -16.68 -9.33 -3.63
C ARG A 65 -17.65 -8.16 -3.63
N HIS A 66 -17.17 -6.96 -3.33
CA HIS A 66 -18.00 -5.76 -3.32
C HIS A 66 -18.59 -5.47 -4.71
N LEU A 67 -17.75 -5.38 -5.75
CA LEU A 67 -18.19 -5.09 -7.12
C LEU A 67 -19.05 -6.22 -7.70
N GLN A 68 -18.78 -7.48 -7.36
CA GLN A 68 -19.58 -8.63 -7.77
C GLN A 68 -21.01 -8.54 -7.23
N THR A 69 -21.17 -8.14 -5.96
CA THR A 69 -22.49 -7.89 -5.37
C THR A 69 -23.24 -6.79 -6.13
N LEU A 70 -22.56 -5.71 -6.51
CA LEU A 70 -23.16 -4.59 -7.24
C LEU A 70 -23.44 -4.91 -8.72
N SER A 71 -22.71 -5.85 -9.33
CA SER A 71 -22.96 -6.30 -10.71
C SER A 71 -24.24 -7.11 -10.86
N GLY A 72 -24.76 -7.66 -9.77
CA GLY A 72 -26.00 -8.43 -9.73
C GLY A 72 -25.96 -9.66 -10.64
N VAL A 73 -27.00 -9.84 -11.44
CA VAL A 73 -27.15 -11.01 -12.33
C VAL A 73 -26.12 -11.07 -13.46
N ARG A 74 -25.46 -9.97 -13.81
CA ARG A 74 -24.45 -9.97 -14.88
C ARG A 74 -23.19 -10.72 -14.49
N GLN A 75 -22.79 -10.67 -13.23
CA GLN A 75 -21.58 -11.31 -12.69
C GLN A 75 -20.34 -11.13 -13.59
N ASN A 76 -20.20 -9.93 -14.16
CA ASN A 76 -19.18 -9.58 -15.15
C ASN A 76 -17.93 -8.95 -14.51
N VAL A 77 -17.70 -9.21 -13.23
CA VAL A 77 -16.50 -8.76 -12.48
C VAL A 77 -15.55 -9.94 -12.34
N HIS A 78 -14.25 -9.68 -12.50
CA HIS A 78 -13.20 -10.68 -12.37
C HIS A 78 -12.12 -10.21 -11.39
N LEU A 79 -11.53 -11.14 -10.67
CA LEU A 79 -10.37 -10.90 -9.82
C LEU A 79 -9.10 -11.18 -10.63
N SER A 80 -8.18 -10.21 -10.66
CA SER A 80 -6.86 -10.38 -11.24
C SER A 80 -5.86 -9.58 -10.40
N TYR A 81 -5.09 -10.26 -9.59
CA TYR A 81 -4.07 -9.63 -8.76
C TYR A 81 -3.02 -8.91 -9.60
N HIS A 82 -2.49 -7.80 -9.09
CA HIS A 82 -1.35 -7.14 -9.71
C HIS A 82 -0.10 -8.01 -9.51
N GLY A 83 0.68 -8.15 -10.57
CA GLY A 83 2.00 -8.75 -10.51
C GLY A 83 3.09 -7.70 -10.28
N LEU A 84 4.28 -8.17 -9.93
CA LEU A 84 5.51 -7.38 -9.90
C LEU A 84 6.40 -7.81 -11.08
N ASP A 85 6.92 -6.85 -11.82
CA ASP A 85 7.93 -7.13 -12.85
C ASP A 85 9.29 -7.40 -12.18
N LEU A 86 9.61 -8.66 -11.99
CA LEU A 86 10.84 -9.09 -11.30
C LEU A 86 12.12 -8.72 -12.07
N THR A 87 12.04 -8.36 -13.35
CA THR A 87 13.22 -7.85 -14.08
C THR A 87 13.65 -6.48 -13.55
N ARG A 88 12.71 -5.71 -13.00
CA ARG A 88 12.94 -4.41 -12.36
C ARG A 88 13.35 -4.54 -10.89
N PHE A 89 13.12 -5.70 -10.26
CA PHE A 89 13.45 -6.03 -8.88
C PHE A 89 14.27 -7.32 -8.85
N PRO A 90 15.52 -7.30 -9.36
CA PRO A 90 16.39 -8.48 -9.38
C PRO A 90 16.56 -9.04 -7.97
N HIS A 91 16.54 -10.36 -7.87
CA HIS A 91 16.69 -11.05 -6.60
C HIS A 91 17.95 -10.60 -5.85
N PHE A 92 17.82 -10.50 -4.53
CA PHE A 92 18.90 -10.07 -3.64
C PHE A 92 19.36 -11.26 -2.80
N ASP A 93 20.49 -11.86 -3.19
CA ASP A 93 21.04 -13.09 -2.59
C ASP A 93 21.99 -12.81 -1.41
N THR A 94 22.35 -11.54 -1.18
CA THR A 94 23.29 -11.21 -0.11
C THR A 94 22.58 -11.26 1.24
N PRO A 95 23.05 -12.09 2.19
CA PRO A 95 22.47 -12.11 3.53
C PRO A 95 22.57 -10.74 4.20
N ARG A 96 21.49 -10.31 4.84
CA ARG A 96 21.51 -9.10 5.65
C ARG A 96 22.28 -9.36 6.95
N PRO A 97 23.04 -8.37 7.47
CA PRO A 97 23.56 -8.44 8.83
C PRO A 97 22.42 -8.67 9.84
N ALA A 98 22.64 -9.54 10.80
CA ALA A 98 21.68 -9.74 11.88
C ALA A 98 21.80 -8.58 12.88
N ARG A 99 20.86 -7.61 12.79
CA ARG A 99 20.74 -6.49 13.72
C ARG A 99 19.55 -6.72 14.65
N ASP A 100 19.78 -6.79 15.95
CA ASP A 100 18.74 -6.97 16.97
C ASP A 100 18.43 -5.68 17.75
N GLY A 101 19.09 -4.57 17.38
CA GLY A 101 18.93 -3.27 18.04
C GLY A 101 19.71 -3.12 19.35
N SER A 102 20.55 -4.07 19.74
CA SER A 102 21.39 -3.95 20.96
C SER A 102 22.59 -3.01 20.77
N ASP A 103 23.05 -2.82 19.51
CA ASP A 103 24.20 -1.97 19.17
C ASP A 103 23.75 -0.56 18.72
N ALA A 104 24.20 0.45 19.46
CA ALA A 104 23.92 1.85 19.13
C ALA A 104 24.66 2.34 17.87
N GLU A 105 25.82 1.74 17.55
CA GLU A 105 26.64 2.14 16.40
C GLU A 105 26.16 1.45 15.10
N ASP A 106 25.47 0.31 15.20
CA ASP A 106 24.84 -0.37 14.05
C ASP A 106 23.35 -0.69 14.32
N PRO A 107 22.48 0.34 14.39
CA PRO A 107 21.06 0.20 14.73
C PRO A 107 20.26 -0.53 13.64
N VAL A 108 19.14 -1.13 14.01
CA VAL A 108 18.16 -1.70 13.07
C VAL A 108 17.67 -0.65 12.09
N ARG A 109 17.72 -0.95 10.81
CA ARG A 109 17.33 -0.05 9.71
C ARG A 109 15.92 -0.37 9.24
N ILE A 110 14.99 0.51 9.56
CA ILE A 110 13.57 0.39 9.21
C ILE A 110 13.26 1.30 8.04
N LEU A 111 12.60 0.78 7.02
CA LEU A 111 12.27 1.51 5.79
C LEU A 111 10.76 1.57 5.59
N SER A 112 10.29 2.71 5.12
CA SER A 112 8.95 2.88 4.55
C SER A 112 9.01 3.64 3.24
N VAL A 113 8.27 3.19 2.24
CA VAL A 113 8.22 3.81 0.91
C VAL A 113 6.79 4.14 0.54
N GLY A 114 6.56 5.37 0.07
CA GLY A 114 5.25 5.80 -0.40
C GLY A 114 4.95 7.26 -0.13
N ARG A 115 3.84 7.74 -0.64
CA ARG A 115 3.40 9.11 -0.36
C ARG A 115 3.08 9.27 1.14
N ALA A 116 3.51 10.38 1.73
CA ALA A 116 3.14 10.77 3.09
C ALA A 116 1.70 11.31 3.11
N VAL A 117 0.73 10.40 3.13
CA VAL A 117 -0.72 10.65 3.16
C VAL A 117 -1.37 9.80 4.25
N LYS A 118 -2.54 10.20 4.75
CA LYS A 118 -3.21 9.60 5.92
C LYS A 118 -3.31 8.08 5.86
N LYS A 119 -3.72 7.51 4.72
CA LYS A 119 -3.91 6.06 4.57
C LYS A 119 -2.64 5.23 4.72
N LYS A 120 -1.44 5.84 4.65
CA LYS A 120 -0.16 5.14 4.84
C LYS A 120 0.22 4.94 6.32
N GLY A 121 -0.44 5.64 7.24
CA GLY A 121 -0.30 5.44 8.68
C GLY A 121 1.11 5.69 9.23
N ILE A 122 1.87 6.61 8.63
CA ILE A 122 3.24 6.91 9.09
C ILE A 122 3.23 7.48 10.52
N ASP A 123 2.17 8.19 10.90
CA ASP A 123 1.97 8.67 12.28
C ASP A 123 1.81 7.52 13.29
N ILE A 124 1.14 6.43 12.93
CA ILE A 124 1.04 5.21 13.75
C ILE A 124 2.43 4.57 13.90
N LEU A 125 3.17 4.46 12.79
CA LEU A 125 4.52 3.93 12.80
C LEU A 125 5.46 4.78 13.68
N LEU A 126 5.42 6.11 13.60
CA LEU A 126 6.21 7.00 14.47
C LEU A 126 5.88 6.81 15.95
N ARG A 127 4.60 6.68 16.30
CA ARG A 127 4.18 6.41 17.69
C ARG A 127 4.63 5.03 18.17
N ALA A 128 4.57 4.01 17.31
CA ALA A 128 5.09 2.68 17.61
C ALA A 128 6.60 2.73 17.87
N LEU A 129 7.38 3.36 17.00
CA LEU A 129 8.81 3.51 17.14
C LEU A 129 9.21 4.30 18.40
N ALA A 130 8.48 5.35 18.73
CA ALA A 130 8.72 6.16 19.93
C ALA A 130 8.43 5.39 21.24
N SER A 131 7.56 4.36 21.19
CA SER A 131 7.22 3.54 22.34
C SER A 131 8.18 2.37 22.58
N LEU A 132 9.12 2.11 21.68
CA LEU A 132 10.11 1.06 21.85
C LEU A 132 11.02 1.34 23.07
N PRO A 133 11.49 0.31 23.77
CA PRO A 133 12.44 0.46 24.87
C PRO A 133 13.69 1.24 24.45
N ARG A 134 14.22 2.05 25.37
CA ARG A 134 15.38 2.95 25.08
C ARG A 134 16.67 2.20 24.73
N ASN A 135 16.78 0.95 25.10
CA ASN A 135 17.91 0.09 24.79
C ASN A 135 17.78 -0.61 23.42
N ILE A 136 16.70 -0.36 22.70
CA ILE A 136 16.56 -0.79 21.29
C ILE A 136 16.95 0.38 20.40
N HIS A 137 18.03 0.18 19.67
CA HIS A 137 18.58 1.17 18.74
C HIS A 137 18.07 0.91 17.31
N TRP A 138 17.43 1.92 16.73
CA TRP A 138 16.86 1.88 15.38
C TRP A 138 17.03 3.19 14.65
N ARG A 139 17.02 3.12 13.32
CA ARG A 139 16.89 4.26 12.41
C ARG A 139 15.76 4.01 11.45
N PHE A 140 14.91 5.00 11.26
CA PHE A 140 13.79 4.94 10.35
C PHE A 140 14.02 5.87 9.16
N THR A 141 13.91 5.32 7.93
CA THR A 141 13.97 6.09 6.68
C THR A 141 12.61 6.04 6.00
N HIS A 142 12.08 7.22 5.69
CA HIS A 142 10.87 7.36 4.87
C HIS A 142 11.20 7.94 3.51
N ILE A 143 10.88 7.18 2.43
CA ILE A 143 11.04 7.60 1.04
C ILE A 143 9.69 7.99 0.48
N GLY A 144 9.53 9.28 0.19
CA GLY A 144 8.32 9.85 -0.40
C GLY A 144 7.98 11.22 0.14
N GLY A 145 7.21 11.96 -0.62
CA GLY A 145 6.62 13.23 -0.21
C GLY A 145 5.11 13.10 -0.05
N GLY A 146 4.43 14.18 0.32
CA GLY A 146 2.98 14.23 0.42
C GLY A 146 2.50 15.26 1.43
N ASP A 147 1.19 15.45 1.47
CA ASP A 147 0.54 16.54 2.23
C ASP A 147 0.72 16.40 3.75
N GLU A 148 0.90 15.18 4.25
CA GLU A 148 1.10 14.93 5.70
C GLU A 148 2.58 15.12 6.14
N LEU A 149 3.53 15.30 5.22
CA LEU A 149 4.96 15.27 5.56
C LEU A 149 5.35 16.32 6.62
N ALA A 150 4.81 17.53 6.54
CA ALA A 150 5.10 18.58 7.52
C ALA A 150 4.56 18.22 8.92
N ALA A 151 3.32 17.68 8.98
CA ALA A 151 2.71 17.22 10.23
C ALA A 151 3.46 16.01 10.83
N LEU A 152 3.95 15.11 9.99
CA LEU A 152 4.72 13.93 10.44
C LEU A 152 6.09 14.32 11.00
N LYS A 153 6.78 15.31 10.41
CA LYS A 153 8.03 15.85 10.96
C LYS A 153 7.80 16.46 12.34
N LYS A 154 6.75 17.29 12.47
CA LYS A 154 6.37 17.89 13.76
C LYS A 154 6.03 16.81 14.79
N LEU A 155 5.32 15.77 14.40
CA LEU A 155 5.02 14.63 15.28
C LEU A 155 6.30 13.91 15.74
N ALA A 156 7.29 13.71 14.84
CA ALA A 156 8.56 13.10 15.22
C ALA A 156 9.32 13.95 16.25
N ASP A 157 9.27 15.29 16.13
CA ASP A 157 9.84 16.22 17.11
C ASP A 157 9.10 16.12 18.46
N GLU A 158 7.75 16.13 18.45
CA GLU A 158 6.92 15.99 19.65
C GLU A 158 7.15 14.67 20.39
N LEU A 159 7.43 13.60 19.63
CA LEU A 159 7.74 12.27 20.18
C LEU A 159 9.21 12.12 20.61
N GLY A 160 10.08 13.10 20.32
CA GLY A 160 11.49 13.07 20.64
C GLY A 160 12.29 12.01 19.86
N VAL A 161 11.91 11.73 18.62
CA VAL A 161 12.56 10.72 17.76
C VAL A 161 13.10 11.26 16.45
N SER A 162 13.04 12.58 16.22
CA SER A 162 13.43 13.21 14.95
C SER A 162 14.89 12.96 14.56
N ASP A 163 15.78 12.81 15.52
CA ASP A 163 17.19 12.47 15.30
C ASP A 163 17.42 11.06 14.74
N ARG A 164 16.42 10.18 14.87
CA ARG A 164 16.42 8.80 14.37
C ARG A 164 15.64 8.63 13.06
N VAL A 165 15.01 9.71 12.54
CA VAL A 165 14.13 9.64 11.35
C VAL A 165 14.75 10.41 10.20
N VAL A 166 14.90 9.75 9.06
CA VAL A 166 15.40 10.34 7.82
C VAL A 166 14.25 10.50 6.82
N TRP A 167 14.02 11.71 6.37
CA TRP A 167 13.01 12.05 5.36
C TRP A 167 13.72 12.38 4.04
N THR A 168 13.69 11.48 3.08
CA THR A 168 14.47 11.64 1.85
C THR A 168 13.74 12.39 0.74
N GLY A 169 12.40 12.51 0.83
CA GLY A 169 11.60 12.93 -0.30
C GLY A 169 11.45 11.80 -1.34
N ALA A 170 11.00 12.15 -2.54
CA ALA A 170 10.85 11.19 -3.62
C ALA A 170 12.22 10.76 -4.17
N MET A 171 12.35 9.47 -4.46
CA MET A 171 13.52 8.86 -5.07
C MET A 171 13.14 8.12 -6.36
N ASP A 172 14.10 7.93 -7.25
CA ASP A 172 13.91 7.06 -8.41
C ASP A 172 13.92 5.57 -8.01
N GLN A 173 13.50 4.70 -8.92
CA GLN A 173 13.37 3.27 -8.65
C GLN A 173 14.71 2.61 -8.25
N LYS A 174 15.83 3.05 -8.84
CA LYS A 174 17.15 2.48 -8.53
C LYS A 174 17.56 2.81 -7.10
N GLN A 175 17.32 4.05 -6.68
CA GLN A 175 17.59 4.50 -5.31
C GLN A 175 16.67 3.77 -4.31
N VAL A 176 15.38 3.59 -4.63
CA VAL A 176 14.45 2.83 -3.79
C VAL A 176 14.91 1.39 -3.64
N LEU A 177 15.32 0.72 -4.74
CA LEU A 177 15.82 -0.65 -4.72
C LEU A 177 17.08 -0.79 -3.84
N GLU A 178 17.99 0.18 -3.90
CA GLU A 178 19.17 0.20 -3.05
C GLU A 178 18.80 0.33 -1.56
N ASN A 179 17.82 1.16 -1.23
CA ASN A 179 17.32 1.28 0.14
C ASN A 179 16.64 -0.01 0.64
N TYR A 180 15.88 -0.72 -0.21
CA TYR A 180 15.35 -2.05 0.14
C TYR A 180 16.48 -3.03 0.51
N ARG A 181 17.60 -3.00 -0.19
CA ARG A 181 18.74 -3.89 0.04
C ARG A 181 19.54 -3.55 1.31
N GLN A 182 19.56 -2.28 1.69
CA GLN A 182 20.30 -1.78 2.86
C GLN A 182 19.50 -1.82 4.17
N ALA A 183 18.18 -1.89 4.10
CA ALA A 183 17.31 -1.93 5.26
C ALA A 183 17.08 -3.38 5.74
N ASP A 184 16.78 -3.52 7.02
CA ASP A 184 16.49 -4.80 7.68
C ASP A 184 15.00 -5.11 7.66
N LEU A 185 14.16 -4.11 7.97
CA LEU A 185 12.71 -4.23 8.07
C LEU A 185 12.01 -3.24 7.15
N PHE A 186 10.91 -3.67 6.56
CA PHE A 186 9.96 -2.79 5.89
C PHE A 186 8.70 -2.63 6.72
N ALA A 187 8.31 -1.39 7.02
CA ALA A 187 7.17 -1.10 7.89
C ALA A 187 6.19 -0.13 7.24
N LEU A 188 4.90 -0.49 7.20
CA LEU A 188 3.83 0.34 6.63
C LEU A 188 2.51 0.10 7.37
N ALA A 189 2.12 1.02 8.25
CA ALA A 189 0.94 0.92 9.11
C ALA A 189 -0.35 1.41 8.42
N CYS A 190 -0.68 0.84 7.26
CA CYS A 190 -1.83 1.25 6.45
C CYS A 190 -3.13 1.30 7.26
N ARG A 191 -3.99 2.27 6.91
CA ARG A 191 -5.34 2.44 7.49
C ARG A 191 -6.39 2.72 6.43
N ILE A 192 -7.65 2.61 6.83
CA ILE A 192 -8.80 3.11 6.09
C ILE A 192 -9.11 4.49 6.65
N THR A 193 -9.15 5.51 5.79
CA THR A 193 -9.48 6.89 6.22
C THR A 193 -10.98 7.09 6.40
N SER A 194 -11.39 8.16 7.07
CA SER A 194 -12.79 8.44 7.39
C SER A 194 -13.69 8.59 6.14
N ASP A 195 -13.10 8.96 5.00
CA ASP A 195 -13.79 9.04 3.70
C ASP A 195 -13.77 7.71 2.93
N GLY A 196 -13.23 6.64 3.53
CA GLY A 196 -13.15 5.31 2.94
C GLY A 196 -11.92 5.07 2.06
N ASP A 197 -11.06 6.09 1.81
CA ASP A 197 -9.84 5.89 1.01
C ASP A 197 -8.90 4.89 1.69
N ARG A 198 -8.39 3.97 0.91
CA ARG A 198 -7.47 2.90 1.32
C ARG A 198 -6.62 2.44 0.16
N ASP A 199 -5.52 1.79 0.46
CA ASP A 199 -4.82 1.01 -0.55
C ASP A 199 -5.49 -0.36 -0.72
N GLY A 200 -5.40 -0.95 -1.89
CA GLY A 200 -5.71 -2.37 -2.09
C GLY A 200 -4.64 -3.25 -1.44
N LEU A 201 -3.68 -3.68 -2.24
CA LEU A 201 -2.38 -4.20 -1.79
C LEU A 201 -1.32 -3.16 -2.21
N PRO A 202 -0.63 -2.48 -1.27
CA PRO A 202 0.42 -1.54 -1.63
C PRO A 202 1.58 -2.24 -2.35
N ASN A 203 1.90 -1.83 -3.58
CA ASN A 203 2.98 -2.43 -4.37
C ASN A 203 4.32 -2.44 -3.63
N VAL A 204 4.61 -1.40 -2.86
CA VAL A 204 5.86 -1.27 -2.07
C VAL A 204 6.05 -2.40 -1.04
N LEU A 205 4.95 -3.02 -0.56
CA LEU A 205 5.02 -4.21 0.29
C LEU A 205 5.47 -5.43 -0.52
N VAL A 206 4.95 -5.59 -1.73
CA VAL A 206 5.35 -6.70 -2.64
C VAL A 206 6.78 -6.48 -3.13
N GLU A 207 7.17 -5.24 -3.41
CA GLU A 207 8.53 -4.85 -3.77
C GLU A 207 9.52 -5.19 -2.65
N ALA A 208 9.24 -4.79 -1.40
CA ALA A 208 10.08 -5.11 -0.24
C ALA A 208 10.18 -6.62 -0.01
N ALA A 209 9.07 -7.35 -0.09
CA ALA A 209 9.05 -8.80 0.04
C ALA A 209 9.88 -9.49 -1.07
N SER A 210 9.87 -8.96 -2.32
CA SER A 210 10.69 -9.48 -3.42
C SER A 210 12.19 -9.33 -3.17
N GLN A 211 12.59 -8.42 -2.28
CA GLN A 211 13.96 -8.22 -1.83
C GLN A 211 14.27 -8.97 -0.52
N ALA A 212 13.46 -9.98 -0.18
CA ALA A 212 13.58 -10.79 1.04
C ALA A 212 13.62 -9.97 2.34
N MET A 213 12.87 -8.86 2.42
CA MET A 213 12.72 -8.07 3.64
C MET A 213 11.60 -8.64 4.52
N THR A 214 11.80 -8.64 5.82
CA THR A 214 10.70 -8.83 6.76
C THR A 214 9.77 -7.62 6.68
N CYS A 215 8.50 -7.87 6.31
CA CYS A 215 7.49 -6.84 6.16
C CYS A 215 6.54 -6.83 7.36
N ILE A 216 6.34 -5.64 7.95
CA ILE A 216 5.37 -5.41 9.01
C ILE A 216 4.30 -4.46 8.47
N SER A 217 3.04 -4.87 8.54
CA SER A 217 1.93 -4.05 8.06
C SER A 217 0.65 -4.30 8.88
N THR A 218 -0.48 -3.84 8.36
CA THR A 218 -1.78 -3.95 9.03
C THR A 218 -2.70 -4.94 8.31
N ASN A 219 -3.58 -5.58 9.07
CA ASN A 219 -4.54 -6.56 8.58
C ASN A 219 -5.75 -5.89 7.92
N ILE A 220 -5.55 -5.16 6.82
CA ILE A 220 -6.63 -4.48 6.08
C ILE A 220 -6.56 -4.71 4.58
N SER A 221 -7.69 -4.51 3.92
CA SER A 221 -7.83 -4.51 2.45
C SER A 221 -7.25 -5.78 1.81
N GLY A 222 -6.35 -5.64 0.84
CA GLY A 222 -5.68 -6.75 0.16
C GLY A 222 -4.36 -7.20 0.81
N ILE A 223 -3.93 -6.58 1.92
CA ILE A 223 -2.65 -6.93 2.57
C ILE A 223 -2.67 -8.38 3.07
N PRO A 224 -3.72 -8.86 3.79
CA PRO A 224 -3.82 -10.25 4.22
C PRO A 224 -4.07 -11.25 3.09
N GLU A 225 -4.29 -10.78 1.86
CA GLU A 225 -4.37 -11.66 0.69
C GLU A 225 -2.98 -12.07 0.16
N PHE A 226 -1.92 -11.36 0.58
CA PHE A 226 -0.54 -11.62 0.22
C PHE A 226 0.31 -12.06 1.43
N PHE A 227 0.08 -11.45 2.61
CA PHE A 227 0.82 -11.76 3.82
C PHE A 227 0.01 -12.66 4.77
N VAL A 228 0.65 -13.75 5.22
CA VAL A 228 0.19 -14.59 6.31
C VAL A 228 1.06 -14.27 7.52
N SER A 229 0.43 -13.71 8.57
CA SER A 229 1.16 -13.25 9.76
C SER A 229 1.91 -14.39 10.44
N GLY A 230 3.21 -14.19 10.67
CA GLY A 230 4.09 -15.20 11.24
C GLY A 230 4.72 -16.17 10.24
N GLU A 231 4.34 -16.13 8.95
CA GLU A 231 4.93 -16.96 7.89
C GLU A 231 5.82 -16.16 6.95
N ASN A 232 5.24 -15.12 6.31
CA ASN A 232 5.96 -14.31 5.33
C ASN A 232 5.93 -12.80 5.62
N GLY A 233 5.47 -12.42 6.82
CA GLY A 233 5.40 -11.06 7.33
C GLY A 233 4.67 -11.01 8.67
N LEU A 234 4.54 -9.82 9.23
CA LEU A 234 3.79 -9.59 10.46
C LEU A 234 2.64 -8.62 10.18
N LEU A 235 1.43 -9.01 10.57
CA LEU A 235 0.23 -8.19 10.44
C LEU A 235 -0.32 -7.82 11.81
N THR A 236 -0.65 -6.54 11.97
CA THR A 236 -1.26 -6.01 13.19
C THR A 236 -2.65 -5.43 12.91
N GLU A 237 -3.46 -5.24 13.94
CA GLU A 237 -4.68 -4.47 13.82
C GLU A 237 -4.34 -3.00 13.44
N PRO A 238 -5.13 -2.38 12.54
CA PRO A 238 -4.95 -0.98 12.18
C PRO A 238 -5.18 -0.06 13.37
N GLU A 239 -4.69 1.18 13.29
CA GLU A 239 -4.85 2.22 14.33
C GLU A 239 -4.32 1.81 15.71
N ASN A 240 -3.43 0.81 15.81
CA ASN A 240 -2.89 0.29 17.05
C ASN A 240 -1.35 0.41 17.11
N PRO A 241 -0.80 1.56 17.56
CA PRO A 241 0.65 1.74 17.68
C PRO A 241 1.33 0.73 18.61
N ALA A 242 0.64 0.29 19.68
CA ALA A 242 1.21 -0.67 20.63
C ALA A 242 1.40 -2.05 19.97
N ALA A 243 0.37 -2.57 19.29
CA ALA A 243 0.50 -3.83 18.56
C ALA A 243 1.56 -3.74 17.45
N PHE A 244 1.70 -2.56 16.79
CA PHE A 244 2.73 -2.35 15.79
C PHE A 244 4.14 -2.33 16.41
N ALA A 245 4.30 -1.74 17.61
CA ALA A 245 5.56 -1.77 18.37
C ALA A 245 5.95 -3.20 18.78
N ASP A 246 4.97 -4.01 19.21
CA ASP A 246 5.21 -5.42 19.56
C ASP A 246 5.65 -6.22 18.33
N ALA A 247 5.06 -5.97 17.16
CA ALA A 247 5.48 -6.59 15.90
C ALA A 247 6.90 -6.16 15.49
N LEU A 248 7.27 -4.88 15.70
CA LEU A 248 8.64 -4.39 15.46
C LEU A 248 9.68 -5.05 16.38
N ARG A 249 9.29 -5.43 17.61
CA ARG A 249 10.17 -6.11 18.57
C ARG A 249 10.34 -7.59 18.29
N LEU A 250 9.37 -8.19 17.62
CA LEU A 250 9.39 -9.61 17.25
C LEU A 250 10.19 -9.88 15.98
N ALA A 251 10.26 -8.90 15.07
CA ALA A 251 10.92 -8.99 13.77
C ALA A 251 12.43 -8.84 13.88
#